data_5766bcffad6601256dbc5ab885b801dc
#
_entry.id   5766bcffad6601256dbc5ab885b801dc
#
_cell.length_a   1.000
_cell.length_b   1.000
_cell.length_c   1.000
_cell.angle_alpha   90.00
_cell.angle_beta   90.00
_cell.angle_gamma   90.00
#
_symmetry.space_group_name_H-M   'P 1'
#
loop_
_entity.id
_entity.type
_entity.pdbx_description
1 polymer ?
#
loop_
_entity_poly.entity_id
_entity_poly.type
_entity_poly.pdbx_seq_one_letter_code
_entity_poly.pdbx_strand_id
1 'polypeptide(L)'
;MDNEDESDHFGHGTAVAGIALYGDVEACDASNFWQPSMWLYNGKILNAQGEFDTATIETTLTEAVEYFVGLGCRIFNLSLGNANAPYDGKHIRGIAYVLDVLARRHNILFVVSAGNFNGSSDPDVPVESWRAEYPSYLIHDSSVIIDPAPALNVLTAGSYARHNATFDAKRRADE
;
A
#
# COMPACT_ATOMS: atom_id res chain seq x y z
N MET A 1 -4.55 22.00 -3.52
CA MET A 1 -4.85 20.78 -4.30
C MET A 1 -5.44 21.22 -5.61
N ASP A 2 -4.81 20.85 -6.71
CA ASP A 2 -5.39 21.04 -8.03
C ASP A 2 -6.48 19.97 -8.21
N ASN A 3 -7.73 20.39 -8.27
CA ASN A 3 -8.89 19.50 -8.34
C ASN A 3 -9.33 19.23 -9.80
N GLU A 4 -8.51 19.60 -10.78
CA GLU A 4 -8.91 19.55 -12.18
C GLU A 4 -8.90 18.13 -12.79
N ASP A 5 -8.17 17.18 -12.18
CA ASP A 5 -8.14 15.80 -12.66
C ASP A 5 -8.46 14.80 -11.53
N GLU A 6 -9.73 14.38 -11.49
CA GLU A 6 -10.23 13.37 -10.56
C GLU A 6 -10.09 11.93 -11.10
N SER A 7 -9.61 11.77 -12.32
CA SER A 7 -9.54 10.46 -12.98
C SER A 7 -8.37 9.63 -12.45
N ASP A 8 -8.61 8.35 -12.25
CA ASP A 8 -7.56 7.37 -11.96
C ASP A 8 -7.01 6.80 -13.26
N HIS A 9 -5.96 7.42 -13.80
CA HIS A 9 -5.34 6.98 -15.04
C HIS A 9 -4.45 5.74 -14.89
N PHE A 10 -4.04 5.43 -13.66
CA PHE A 10 -3.18 4.29 -13.36
C PHE A 10 -3.99 3.04 -12.97
N GLY A 11 -5.19 3.22 -12.42
CA GLY A 11 -6.11 2.16 -12.04
C GLY A 11 -5.87 1.55 -10.66
N HIS A 12 -4.73 1.81 -10.03
CA HIS A 12 -4.37 1.26 -8.73
C HIS A 12 -5.33 1.71 -7.62
N GLY A 13 -5.59 3.01 -7.54
CA GLY A 13 -6.49 3.57 -6.53
C GLY A 13 -7.92 3.02 -6.64
N THR A 14 -8.41 2.87 -7.87
CA THR A 14 -9.71 2.27 -8.16
C THR A 14 -9.79 0.81 -7.71
N ALA A 15 -8.74 0.02 -7.97
CA ALA A 15 -8.66 -1.37 -7.53
C ALA A 15 -8.65 -1.47 -5.99
N VAL A 16 -7.83 -0.67 -5.32
CA VAL A 16 -7.77 -0.62 -3.85
C VAL A 16 -9.12 -0.21 -3.25
N ALA A 17 -9.77 0.81 -3.82
CA ALA A 17 -11.09 1.24 -3.38
C ALA A 17 -12.15 0.14 -3.55
N GLY A 18 -12.11 -0.59 -4.66
CA GLY A 18 -13.01 -1.72 -4.91
C GLY A 18 -12.85 -2.81 -3.85
N ILE A 19 -11.63 -3.22 -3.53
CA ILE A 19 -11.37 -4.20 -2.49
C ILE A 19 -11.82 -3.69 -1.11
N ALA A 20 -11.56 -2.43 -0.79
CA ALA A 20 -11.98 -1.85 0.49
C ALA A 20 -13.50 -1.82 0.63
N LEU A 21 -14.25 -1.51 -0.43
CA LEU A 21 -15.71 -1.41 -0.41
C LEU A 21 -16.39 -2.78 -0.39
N TYR A 22 -15.91 -3.73 -1.17
CA TYR A 22 -16.60 -5.00 -1.44
C TYR A 22 -15.96 -6.20 -0.76
N GLY A 23 -14.73 -6.07 -0.26
CA GLY A 23 -14.02 -7.16 0.43
C GLY A 23 -13.62 -8.29 -0.50
N ASP A 24 -14.24 -9.46 -0.35
CA ASP A 24 -13.95 -10.64 -1.17
C ASP A 24 -14.57 -10.52 -2.56
N VAL A 25 -13.80 -9.97 -3.50
CA VAL A 25 -14.22 -9.73 -4.89
C VAL A 25 -14.58 -11.03 -5.62
N GLU A 26 -13.89 -12.15 -5.34
CA GLU A 26 -14.23 -13.46 -5.93
C GLU A 26 -15.61 -13.94 -5.46
N ALA A 27 -15.92 -13.77 -4.19
CA ALA A 27 -17.23 -14.12 -3.66
C ALA A 27 -18.34 -13.22 -4.22
N CYS A 28 -18.06 -11.93 -4.41
CA CYS A 28 -19.00 -11.00 -5.03
C CYS A 28 -19.30 -11.39 -6.48
N ASP A 29 -18.27 -11.72 -7.25
CA ASP A 29 -18.42 -12.14 -8.65
C ASP A 29 -19.18 -13.47 -8.76
N ALA A 30 -18.79 -14.48 -7.97
CA ALA A 30 -19.43 -15.78 -7.95
C ALA A 30 -20.92 -15.75 -7.57
N SER A 31 -21.30 -14.81 -6.69
CA SER A 31 -22.70 -14.64 -6.27
C SER A 31 -23.47 -13.61 -7.11
N ASN A 32 -22.79 -12.87 -7.97
CA ASN A 32 -23.32 -11.69 -8.67
C ASN A 32 -23.98 -10.67 -7.71
N PHE A 33 -23.39 -10.54 -6.50
CA PHE A 33 -23.92 -9.65 -5.47
C PHE A 33 -22.83 -8.70 -4.96
N TRP A 34 -23.02 -7.42 -5.26
CA TRP A 34 -22.09 -6.34 -4.97
C TRP A 34 -22.73 -5.31 -4.05
N GLN A 35 -22.43 -5.39 -2.77
CA GLN A 35 -22.94 -4.45 -1.78
C GLN A 35 -21.73 -3.81 -1.05
N PRO A 36 -21.57 -2.49 -1.11
CA PRO A 36 -20.52 -1.82 -0.37
C PRO A 36 -20.77 -1.92 1.13
N SER A 37 -19.71 -2.21 1.89
CA SER A 37 -19.77 -2.39 3.34
C SER A 37 -19.57 -1.09 4.12
N MET A 38 -19.10 -0.04 3.46
CA MET A 38 -18.76 1.24 4.09
C MET A 38 -18.83 2.41 3.13
N TRP A 39 -18.69 3.64 3.66
CA TRP A 39 -18.46 4.84 2.87
C TRP A 39 -16.97 5.05 2.70
N LEU A 40 -16.56 5.48 1.52
CA LEU A 40 -15.18 5.77 1.17
C LEU A 40 -15.03 7.24 0.78
N TYR A 41 -14.04 7.90 1.37
CA TYR A 41 -13.50 9.16 0.87
C TYR A 41 -12.23 8.86 0.10
N ASN A 42 -12.08 9.43 -1.09
CA ASN A 42 -10.91 9.22 -1.93
C ASN A 42 -10.05 10.48 -2.00
N GLY A 43 -8.76 10.34 -1.70
CA GLY A 43 -7.76 11.37 -1.87
C GLY A 43 -6.75 10.94 -2.94
N LYS A 44 -6.75 11.61 -4.09
CA LYS A 44 -5.77 11.37 -5.15
C LYS A 44 -4.46 12.05 -4.81
N ILE A 45 -3.42 11.28 -4.58
CA ILE A 45 -2.06 11.76 -4.27
C ILE A 45 -1.00 11.28 -5.27
N LEU A 46 -1.37 10.32 -6.13
CA LEU A 46 -0.48 9.82 -7.19
C LEU A 46 -0.81 10.50 -8.51
N ASN A 47 0.23 10.76 -9.30
CA ASN A 47 0.09 11.25 -10.67
C ASN A 47 -0.37 10.15 -11.64
N ALA A 48 -0.45 10.46 -12.93
CA ALA A 48 -0.87 9.51 -13.97
C ALA A 48 0.10 8.34 -14.17
N GLN A 49 1.33 8.43 -13.66
CA GLN A 49 2.35 7.38 -13.70
C GLN A 49 2.35 6.51 -12.43
N GLY A 50 1.47 6.79 -11.46
CA GLY A 50 1.44 6.10 -10.17
C GLY A 50 2.53 6.56 -9.21
N GLU A 51 3.08 7.75 -9.41
CA GLU A 51 4.16 8.31 -8.61
C GLU A 51 3.67 9.48 -7.76
N PHE A 52 4.38 9.77 -6.68
CA PHE A 52 4.19 10.97 -5.87
C PHE A 52 5.48 11.81 -5.84
N ASP A 53 5.31 13.11 -5.64
CA ASP A 53 6.45 14.01 -5.45
C ASP A 53 7.02 13.84 -4.03
N THR A 54 8.23 13.29 -3.96
CA THR A 54 8.93 13.05 -2.69
C THR A 54 9.26 14.33 -1.91
N ALA A 55 9.29 15.48 -2.56
CA ALA A 55 9.56 16.75 -1.90
C ALA A 55 8.33 17.31 -1.17
N THR A 56 7.13 16.97 -1.62
CA THR A 56 5.87 17.54 -1.09
C THR A 56 4.97 16.53 -0.42
N ILE A 57 5.23 15.22 -0.57
CA ILE A 57 4.33 14.15 -0.11
C ILE A 57 3.98 14.25 1.37
N GLU A 58 4.93 14.61 2.23
CA GLU A 58 4.69 14.73 3.67
C GLU A 58 3.67 15.82 3.99
N THR A 59 3.79 16.97 3.31
CA THR A 59 2.84 18.08 3.45
C THR A 59 1.49 17.72 2.86
N THR A 60 1.47 17.15 1.66
CA THR A 60 0.24 16.73 0.96
C THR A 60 -0.55 15.71 1.78
N LEU A 61 0.13 14.71 2.36
CA LEU A 61 -0.51 13.74 3.24
C LEU A 61 -1.06 14.39 4.52
N THR A 62 -0.31 15.30 5.11
CA THR A 62 -0.76 16.01 6.31
C THR A 62 -2.05 16.78 6.04
N GLU A 63 -2.07 17.59 4.98
CA GLU A 63 -3.24 18.38 4.57
C GLU A 63 -4.45 17.48 4.23
N ALA A 64 -4.23 16.40 3.48
CA ALA A 64 -5.29 15.47 3.13
C ALA A 64 -5.88 14.77 4.36
N VAL A 65 -5.03 14.29 5.26
CA VAL A 65 -5.48 13.63 6.50
C VAL A 65 -6.26 14.61 7.38
N GLU A 66 -5.76 15.82 7.59
CA GLU A 66 -6.45 16.84 8.39
C GLU A 66 -7.82 17.20 7.80
N TYR A 67 -7.91 17.32 6.47
CA TYR A 67 -9.18 17.54 5.77
C TYR A 67 -10.18 16.40 6.03
N PHE A 68 -9.78 15.14 5.81
CA PHE A 68 -10.69 14.00 6.01
C PHE A 68 -11.02 13.71 7.47
N VAL A 69 -10.10 13.99 8.39
CA VAL A 69 -10.39 13.97 9.84
C VAL A 69 -11.50 14.98 10.18
N GLY A 70 -11.47 16.16 9.58
CA GLY A 70 -12.53 17.17 9.70
C GLY A 70 -13.90 16.68 9.20
N LEU A 71 -13.93 15.77 8.24
CA LEU A 71 -15.15 15.10 7.76
C LEU A 71 -15.56 13.87 8.60
N GLY A 72 -14.81 13.55 9.64
CA GLY A 72 -15.10 12.44 10.55
C GLY A 72 -14.39 11.12 10.19
N CYS A 73 -13.52 11.09 9.19
CA CYS A 73 -12.75 9.91 8.86
C CYS A 73 -11.80 9.53 10.00
N ARG A 74 -11.71 8.23 10.32
CA ARG A 74 -10.86 7.70 11.41
C ARG A 74 -9.97 6.56 10.97
N ILE A 75 -10.20 5.99 9.80
CA ILE A 75 -9.41 4.90 9.23
C ILE A 75 -8.92 5.36 7.86
N PHE A 76 -7.62 5.26 7.63
CA PHE A 76 -6.96 5.68 6.40
C PHE A 76 -6.20 4.49 5.82
N ASN A 77 -6.42 4.19 4.55
CA ASN A 77 -5.66 3.18 3.81
C ASN A 77 -4.66 3.88 2.90
N LEU A 78 -3.39 3.50 3.00
CA LEU A 78 -2.30 3.97 2.15
C LEU A 78 -1.61 2.76 1.50
N SER A 79 -2.08 2.39 0.33
CA SER A 79 -1.46 1.35 -0.50
C SER A 79 -0.42 1.96 -1.43
N LEU A 80 0.55 2.64 -0.84
CA LEU A 80 1.68 3.26 -1.53
C LEU A 80 2.97 3.03 -0.73
N GLY A 81 4.10 3.14 -1.39
CA GLY A 81 5.39 3.03 -0.74
C GLY A 81 6.50 3.69 -1.56
N ASN A 82 7.56 4.08 -0.88
CA ASN A 82 8.74 4.65 -1.49
C ASN A 82 9.85 3.59 -1.60
N ALA A 83 9.98 2.99 -2.77
CA ALA A 83 11.02 1.98 -3.03
C ALA A 83 12.46 2.53 -2.86
N ASN A 84 12.63 3.84 -2.94
CA ASN A 84 13.93 4.50 -2.74
C ASN A 84 14.23 4.80 -1.26
N ALA A 85 13.32 4.43 -0.36
CA ALA A 85 13.47 4.63 1.08
C ALA A 85 13.28 3.30 1.85
N PRO A 86 14.20 2.33 1.66
CA PRO A 86 14.19 1.09 2.43
C PRO A 86 14.46 1.39 3.91
N TYR A 87 13.87 0.60 4.78
CA TYR A 87 14.05 0.75 6.21
C TYR A 87 15.47 0.31 6.64
N ASP A 88 16.18 1.18 7.32
CA ASP A 88 17.55 0.94 7.76
C ASP A 88 17.68 0.14 9.09
N GLY A 89 16.54 -0.30 9.62
CA GLY A 89 16.48 -1.02 10.89
C GLY A 89 16.66 -0.15 12.14
N LYS A 90 16.76 1.17 11.99
CA LYS A 90 17.14 2.07 13.12
C LYS A 90 16.23 3.28 13.27
N HIS A 91 15.90 3.95 12.18
CA HIS A 91 15.28 5.27 12.25
C HIS A 91 13.94 5.31 11.51
N ILE A 92 12.92 5.80 12.20
CA ILE A 92 11.63 6.15 11.59
C ILE A 92 11.73 7.59 11.08
N ARG A 93 11.52 7.77 9.77
CA ARG A 93 11.63 9.08 9.08
C ARG A 93 10.68 9.11 7.90
N GLY A 94 10.67 10.22 7.16
CA GLY A 94 9.84 10.36 5.98
C GLY A 94 8.35 10.23 6.27
N ILE A 95 7.63 9.59 5.37
CA ILE A 95 6.19 9.37 5.48
C ILE A 95 5.86 8.60 6.76
N ALA A 96 6.64 7.59 7.13
CA ALA A 96 6.41 6.80 8.35
C ALA A 96 6.37 7.67 9.61
N TYR A 97 7.27 8.63 9.73
CA TYR A 97 7.26 9.57 10.86
C TYR A 97 6.02 10.48 10.84
N VAL A 98 5.64 10.97 9.68
CA VAL A 98 4.43 11.82 9.52
C VAL A 98 3.19 11.04 9.94
N LEU A 99 3.05 9.78 9.50
CA LEU A 99 1.91 8.95 9.88
C LEU A 99 1.86 8.69 11.39
N ASP A 100 2.99 8.44 12.04
CA ASP A 100 3.05 8.29 13.49
C ASP A 100 2.57 9.52 14.24
N VAL A 101 2.98 10.70 13.78
CA VAL A 101 2.55 11.98 14.36
C VAL A 101 1.05 12.19 14.16
N LEU A 102 0.53 11.96 12.96
CA LEU A 102 -0.87 12.15 12.62
C LEU A 102 -1.78 11.14 13.34
N ALA A 103 -1.38 9.86 13.38
CA ALA A 103 -2.10 8.82 14.10
C ALA A 103 -2.32 9.20 15.56
N ARG A 104 -1.25 9.62 16.22
CA ARG A 104 -1.30 10.04 17.63
C ARG A 104 -2.08 11.34 17.84
N ARG A 105 -1.86 12.35 16.98
CA ARG A 105 -2.50 13.66 17.10
C ARG A 105 -4.02 13.59 16.96
N HIS A 106 -4.50 12.79 16.01
CA HIS A 106 -5.92 12.74 15.63
C HIS A 106 -6.65 11.50 16.14
N ASN A 107 -5.96 10.59 16.83
CA ASN A 107 -6.50 9.31 17.28
C ASN A 107 -7.15 8.54 16.11
N ILE A 108 -6.38 8.31 15.06
CA ILE A 108 -6.77 7.65 13.82
C ILE A 108 -5.92 6.43 13.57
N LEU A 109 -6.41 5.51 12.75
CA LEU A 109 -5.69 4.32 12.30
C LEU A 109 -5.29 4.48 10.84
N PHE A 110 -4.02 4.26 10.56
CA PHE A 110 -3.53 4.01 9.22
C PHE A 110 -3.34 2.52 8.98
N VAL A 111 -3.79 2.06 7.81
CA VAL A 111 -3.46 0.74 7.25
C VAL A 111 -2.54 0.99 6.07
N VAL A 112 -1.32 0.46 6.13
CA VAL A 112 -0.30 0.69 5.11
C VAL A 112 0.17 -0.63 4.52
N SER A 113 0.58 -0.63 3.25
CA SER A 113 1.18 -1.82 2.64
C SER A 113 2.61 -2.01 3.14
N ALA A 114 3.03 -3.27 3.30
CA ALA A 114 4.43 -3.60 3.62
C ALA A 114 5.41 -3.25 2.49
N GLY A 115 4.91 -3.00 1.31
CA GLY A 115 5.65 -2.78 0.08
C GLY A 115 5.52 -3.97 -0.87
N ASN A 116 5.96 -3.78 -2.10
CA ASN A 116 6.01 -4.83 -3.11
C ASN A 116 7.43 -5.39 -3.18
N PHE A 117 7.54 -6.70 -2.99
CA PHE A 117 8.78 -7.40 -3.22
C PHE A 117 8.87 -7.81 -4.69
N ASN A 118 9.72 -7.14 -5.43
CA ASN A 118 9.84 -7.31 -6.88
C ASN A 118 10.93 -8.36 -7.20
N GLY A 119 10.61 -9.61 -6.92
CA GLY A 119 11.55 -10.71 -7.10
C GLY A 119 12.04 -10.94 -8.53
N SER A 120 11.38 -10.36 -9.53
CA SER A 120 11.81 -10.46 -10.94
C SER A 120 12.98 -9.55 -11.30
N SER A 121 13.21 -8.50 -10.51
CA SER A 121 14.34 -7.57 -10.69
C SER A 121 15.45 -7.78 -9.65
N ASP A 122 15.21 -8.63 -8.66
CA ASP A 122 16.18 -8.92 -7.60
C ASP A 122 16.91 -10.23 -7.89
N PRO A 123 18.23 -10.21 -8.13
CA PRO A 123 19.00 -11.42 -8.38
C PRO A 123 19.06 -12.37 -7.19
N ASP A 124 18.65 -11.93 -6.00
CA ASP A 124 18.71 -12.72 -4.78
C ASP A 124 17.50 -13.65 -4.59
N VAL A 125 16.44 -13.51 -5.40
CA VAL A 125 15.32 -14.46 -5.38
C VAL A 125 15.51 -15.53 -6.45
N PRO A 126 15.73 -16.78 -6.07
CA PRO A 126 15.92 -17.85 -7.03
C PRO A 126 14.60 -18.16 -7.73
N VAL A 127 14.53 -17.84 -9.04
CA VAL A 127 13.31 -17.93 -9.86
C VAL A 127 12.74 -19.35 -9.90
N GLU A 128 13.59 -20.37 -9.90
CA GLU A 128 13.18 -21.77 -10.02
C GLU A 128 13.03 -22.48 -8.67
N SER A 129 13.84 -22.09 -7.67
CA SER A 129 13.95 -22.78 -6.39
C SER A 129 13.34 -22.00 -5.19
N TRP A 130 12.71 -20.87 -5.43
CA TRP A 130 12.22 -19.97 -4.40
C TRP A 130 11.38 -20.65 -3.30
N ARG A 131 10.61 -21.72 -3.66
CA ARG A 131 9.82 -22.47 -2.66
C ARG A 131 10.70 -23.29 -1.73
N ALA A 132 11.75 -23.90 -2.28
CA ALA A 132 12.67 -24.73 -1.52
C ALA A 132 13.61 -23.87 -0.66
N GLU A 133 13.92 -22.67 -1.12
CA GLU A 133 14.81 -21.73 -0.43
C GLU A 133 14.08 -20.73 0.49
N TYR A 134 12.75 -20.71 0.48
CA TYR A 134 11.98 -19.92 1.46
C TYR A 134 12.26 -20.41 2.89
N PRO A 135 12.47 -19.53 3.84
CA PRO A 135 12.44 -18.05 3.78
C PRO A 135 13.82 -17.39 3.61
N SER A 136 14.86 -18.14 3.26
CA SER A 136 16.25 -17.66 3.33
C SER A 136 16.51 -16.39 2.54
N TYR A 137 15.88 -16.21 1.39
CA TYR A 137 16.04 -15.00 0.57
C TYR A 137 15.33 -13.77 1.15
N LEU A 138 14.42 -13.93 2.13
CA LEU A 138 13.75 -12.80 2.78
C LEU A 138 14.61 -12.07 3.80
N ILE A 139 15.77 -12.63 4.17
CA ILE A 139 16.71 -11.97 5.08
C ILE A 139 17.72 -11.08 4.38
N HIS A 140 17.68 -10.99 3.05
CA HIS A 140 18.54 -10.10 2.29
C HIS A 140 18.17 -8.63 2.46
N ASP A 141 19.13 -7.73 2.32
CA ASP A 141 18.95 -6.28 2.47
C ASP A 141 17.91 -5.71 1.47
N SER A 142 17.73 -6.37 0.34
CA SER A 142 16.72 -6.03 -0.67
C SER A 142 15.28 -6.39 -0.26
N SER A 143 15.11 -7.26 0.74
CA SER A 143 13.82 -7.76 1.20
C SER A 143 13.24 -6.97 2.38
N VAL A 144 13.78 -5.80 2.66
CA VAL A 144 13.32 -4.96 3.77
C VAL A 144 12.03 -4.22 3.41
N ILE A 145 11.23 -3.90 4.42
CA ILE A 145 10.07 -3.05 4.25
C ILE A 145 10.48 -1.63 3.87
N ILE A 146 9.62 -0.95 3.13
CA ILE A 146 9.87 0.40 2.62
C ILE A 146 8.97 1.43 3.32
N ASP A 147 9.37 2.71 3.28
CA ASP A 147 8.55 3.81 3.80
C ASP A 147 7.17 3.82 3.09
N PRO A 148 6.00 3.88 3.80
CA PRO A 148 5.81 4.14 5.23
C PRO A 148 5.63 2.90 6.13
N ALA A 149 5.84 1.69 5.64
CA ALA A 149 5.59 0.46 6.40
C ALA A 149 6.30 0.37 7.78
N PRO A 150 7.47 1.00 8.02
CA PRO A 150 8.15 0.99 9.32
C PRO A 150 7.47 1.84 10.40
N ALA A 151 6.42 2.60 10.12
CA ALA A 151 5.74 3.44 11.11
C ALA A 151 5.25 2.61 12.32
N LEU A 152 5.33 3.19 13.51
CA LEU A 152 5.07 2.48 14.78
C LEU A 152 3.60 2.50 15.21
N ASN A 153 2.83 3.51 14.75
CA ASN A 153 1.43 3.71 15.12
C ASN A 153 0.48 3.40 13.95
N VAL A 154 0.86 2.47 13.10
CA VAL A 154 0.07 2.05 11.93
C VAL A 154 -0.13 0.53 11.95
N LEU A 155 -1.08 0.04 11.18
CA LEU A 155 -1.21 -1.37 10.87
C LEU A 155 -0.56 -1.65 9.52
N THR A 156 0.61 -2.29 9.53
CA THR A 156 1.29 -2.70 8.31
C THR A 156 0.74 -4.05 7.84
N ALA A 157 0.21 -4.07 6.63
CA ALA A 157 -0.38 -5.24 6.00
C ALA A 157 0.57 -5.85 4.96
N GLY A 158 0.92 -7.11 5.15
CA GLY A 158 1.57 -7.95 4.14
C GLY A 158 0.54 -8.73 3.34
N SER A 159 0.95 -9.26 2.21
CA SER A 159 0.10 -10.11 1.37
C SER A 159 0.51 -11.58 1.45
N TYR A 160 -0.45 -12.45 1.17
CA TYR A 160 -0.20 -13.86 0.92
C TYR A 160 -1.02 -14.34 -0.28
N ALA A 161 -0.50 -15.31 -1.01
CA ALA A 161 -1.23 -15.89 -2.13
C ALA A 161 -2.37 -16.79 -1.63
N ARG A 162 -3.62 -16.50 -2.01
CA ARG A 162 -4.79 -17.32 -1.69
C ARG A 162 -4.80 -18.63 -2.46
N HIS A 163 -4.33 -18.59 -3.71
CA HIS A 163 -4.29 -19.74 -4.61
C HIS A 163 -2.87 -19.98 -5.11
N ASN A 164 -2.55 -21.25 -5.35
CA ASN A 164 -1.32 -21.57 -6.08
C ASN A 164 -1.50 -21.14 -7.54
N ALA A 165 -0.64 -20.24 -8.01
CA ALA A 165 -0.56 -19.93 -9.41
C ALA A 165 -0.15 -21.22 -10.17
N THR A 166 -0.87 -21.56 -11.25
CA THR A 166 -0.43 -22.56 -12.20
C THR A 166 0.81 -22.05 -12.95
N PHE A 167 1.60 -22.97 -13.51
CA PHE A 167 2.88 -22.65 -14.15
C PHE A 167 2.84 -21.54 -15.21
N ASP A 168 1.69 -21.33 -15.85
CA ASP A 168 1.48 -20.30 -16.88
C ASP A 168 1.01 -18.94 -16.34
N ALA A 169 0.61 -18.86 -15.09
CA ALA A 169 0.35 -17.57 -14.47
C ALA A 169 1.69 -16.97 -14.07
N LYS A 170 2.13 -15.93 -14.75
CA LYS A 170 3.16 -15.04 -14.21
C LYS A 170 2.72 -14.70 -12.80
N ARG A 171 3.49 -15.14 -11.85
CA ARG A 171 3.26 -14.82 -10.47
C ARG A 171 3.48 -13.33 -10.34
N ARG A 172 2.41 -12.62 -10.18
CA ARG A 172 2.44 -11.22 -9.87
C ARG A 172 2.42 -11.09 -8.35
N ALA A 173 3.56 -11.38 -7.72
CA ALA A 173 3.82 -10.92 -6.35
C ALA A 173 4.03 -9.41 -6.33
N ASP A 174 4.05 -8.84 -7.48
CA ASP A 174 4.38 -7.48 -7.87
C ASP A 174 3.16 -6.71 -8.43
N GLU A 175 1.97 -7.28 -8.42
CA GLU A 175 0.71 -6.58 -8.73
C GLU A 175 -0.18 -6.41 -7.51
#